data_a5db9e0a42c06aab37bb36710baac906
#
_entry.id   a5db9e0a42c06aab37bb36710baac906
#
_cell.length_a   1.000
_cell.length_b   1.000
_cell.length_c   1.000
_cell.angle_alpha   90.00
_cell.angle_beta   90.00
_cell.angle_gamma   90.00
#
_symmetry.space_group_name_H-M   'P 1'
#
loop_
_entity.id
_entity.type
_entity.pdbx_description
1 polymer ?
#
loop_
_entity_poly.entity_id
_entity_poly.type
_entity_poly.pdbx_seq_one_letter_code
_entity_poly.pdbx_strand_id
1 'polypeptide(L)'
;MDNKQLLTAVAEILWPDHQDLDCRQHGDAPGHICLPISTRADLHSVVETLSSRYGEPFGGTDRLPPLPLSGEVDWRYAWPFSNRWVAFGRSGQGEGAGPALMVALRSTPVTKQLPAETSWLERLIAVTGWTPRTAGQVDWAEVESRLGTPLPSDYKALIEAFGNGMFDGFHCVFMPDDVVKSAELEARLGQALWEPHPPFPASGGLMPWMSNEHEQTFHWITEGPDPDRWPVYVVGAEPEAGHRFDCTATEYLFRHLTDRLHPIPMPVHFRAHWFMDCSANGELDAAME
;
A
#
# COMPACT_ATOMS: atom_id res chain seq x y z
N MET A 1 26.44 -1.94 -14.21
CA MET A 1 25.55 -2.47 -13.18
C MET A 1 24.76 -3.60 -13.82
N ASP A 2 24.77 -4.79 -13.27
CA ASP A 2 23.91 -5.88 -13.69
C ASP A 2 22.49 -5.72 -13.11
N ASN A 3 21.53 -6.56 -13.53
CA ASN A 3 20.13 -6.43 -13.12
C ASN A 3 19.94 -6.58 -11.60
N LYS A 4 20.72 -7.43 -10.93
CA LYS A 4 20.65 -7.61 -9.48
C LYS A 4 21.16 -6.36 -8.75
N GLN A 5 22.28 -5.83 -9.17
CA GLN A 5 22.85 -4.58 -8.64
C GLN A 5 21.88 -3.40 -8.87
N LEU A 6 21.18 -3.38 -10.02
CA LEU A 6 20.19 -2.37 -10.33
C LEU A 6 19.02 -2.41 -9.33
N LEU A 7 18.43 -3.58 -9.12
CA LEU A 7 17.33 -3.74 -8.18
C LEU A 7 17.74 -3.37 -6.75
N THR A 8 18.93 -3.78 -6.33
CA THR A 8 19.46 -3.42 -5.00
C THR A 8 19.61 -1.90 -4.86
N ALA A 9 20.24 -1.24 -5.84
CA ALA A 9 20.43 0.21 -5.80
C ALA A 9 19.11 0.99 -5.82
N VAL A 10 18.12 0.51 -6.57
CA VAL A 10 16.78 1.11 -6.56
C VAL A 10 16.09 0.87 -5.22
N ALA A 11 16.16 -0.34 -4.67
CA ALA A 11 15.53 -0.69 -3.40
C ALA A 11 16.08 0.14 -2.23
N GLU A 12 17.39 0.35 -2.16
CA GLU A 12 18.04 1.18 -1.13
C GLU A 12 17.54 2.64 -1.12
N ILE A 13 17.13 3.17 -2.29
CA ILE A 13 16.61 4.54 -2.39
C ILE A 13 15.09 4.58 -2.15
N LEU A 14 14.41 3.49 -2.45
CA LEU A 14 12.95 3.39 -2.30
C LEU A 14 12.51 3.26 -0.85
N TRP A 15 13.38 2.84 0.05
CA TRP A 15 13.06 2.71 1.46
C TRP A 15 12.80 4.09 2.08
N PRO A 16 11.63 4.34 2.69
CA PRO A 16 11.15 5.69 2.97
C PRO A 16 11.94 6.47 4.02
N ASP A 17 12.71 5.81 4.89
CA ASP A 17 13.17 6.45 6.12
C ASP A 17 14.47 7.25 5.99
N HIS A 18 15.13 7.28 4.84
CA HIS A 18 16.53 7.65 4.91
C HIS A 18 17.04 8.78 4.03
N GLN A 19 16.29 9.40 3.13
CA GLN A 19 16.96 10.43 2.33
C GLN A 19 16.08 11.53 1.77
N ASP A 20 16.48 12.74 2.03
CA ASP A 20 16.30 13.84 1.08
C ASP A 20 16.91 13.37 -0.25
N LEU A 21 16.08 13.27 -1.28
CA LEU A 21 16.54 12.83 -2.61
C LEU A 21 17.25 14.00 -3.28
N ASP A 22 18.56 14.09 -3.06
CA ASP A 22 19.41 15.12 -3.65
C ASP A 22 20.27 14.54 -4.76
N CYS A 23 19.95 14.90 -6.00
CA CYS A 23 20.72 14.50 -7.15
C CYS A 23 21.99 15.35 -7.30
N ARG A 24 23.16 14.76 -7.11
CA ARG A 24 24.43 15.46 -7.30
C ARG A 24 24.68 15.93 -8.74
N GLN A 25 24.00 15.36 -9.71
CA GLN A 25 24.16 15.71 -11.13
C GLN A 25 23.23 16.86 -11.56
N HIS A 26 22.13 17.06 -10.85
CA HIS A 26 21.08 18.03 -11.18
C HIS A 26 20.67 18.79 -9.91
N GLY A 27 21.62 19.53 -9.30
CA GLY A 27 21.45 20.21 -8.02
C GLY A 27 20.31 21.24 -7.96
N ASP A 28 19.80 21.67 -9.11
CA ASP A 28 18.71 22.64 -9.19
C ASP A 28 17.30 22.00 -9.18
N ALA A 29 17.21 20.67 -9.21
CA ALA A 29 15.94 19.95 -9.17
C ALA A 29 15.90 19.00 -7.94
N PRO A 30 15.37 19.45 -6.80
CA PRO A 30 15.30 18.65 -5.59
C PRO A 30 14.28 17.52 -5.70
N GLY A 31 14.40 16.53 -4.82
CA GLY A 31 13.43 15.46 -4.69
C GLY A 31 13.61 14.31 -5.69
N HIS A 32 14.79 14.13 -6.24
CA HIS A 32 15.12 12.96 -7.07
C HIS A 32 16.58 12.54 -6.92
N ILE A 33 16.89 11.30 -7.33
CA ILE A 33 18.25 10.76 -7.50
C ILE A 33 18.31 10.06 -8.84
N CYS A 34 19.33 10.40 -9.64
CA CYS A 34 19.66 9.68 -10.85
C CYS A 34 20.63 8.52 -10.54
N LEU A 35 20.31 7.33 -11.03
CA LEU A 35 21.13 6.14 -10.86
C LEU A 35 21.99 5.91 -12.10
N PRO A 36 23.29 5.58 -11.93
CA PRO A 36 24.14 5.24 -13.05
C PRO A 36 23.69 3.92 -13.68
N ILE A 37 23.38 3.95 -14.95
CA ILE A 37 23.06 2.78 -15.75
C ILE A 37 24.03 2.66 -16.91
N SER A 38 24.42 1.43 -17.27
CA SER A 38 25.33 1.22 -18.39
C SER A 38 24.71 1.66 -19.71
N THR A 39 25.46 2.40 -20.52
CA THR A 39 25.02 2.76 -21.87
C THR A 39 24.78 1.56 -22.80
N ARG A 40 25.30 0.39 -22.41
CA ARG A 40 25.09 -0.90 -23.10
C ARG A 40 23.98 -1.74 -22.47
N ALA A 41 23.28 -1.22 -21.46
CA ALA A 41 22.17 -1.95 -20.85
C ALA A 41 21.10 -2.21 -21.90
N ASP A 42 20.65 -3.44 -21.97
CA ASP A 42 19.50 -3.79 -22.80
C ASP A 42 18.23 -3.20 -22.16
N LEU A 43 17.62 -2.28 -22.89
CA LEU A 43 16.44 -1.54 -22.41
C LEU A 43 15.29 -2.47 -22.07
N HIS A 44 15.07 -3.51 -22.84
CA HIS A 44 14.02 -4.49 -22.60
C HIS A 44 14.25 -5.24 -21.28
N SER A 45 15.48 -5.72 -21.07
CA SER A 45 15.86 -6.41 -19.82
C SER A 45 15.72 -5.54 -18.58
N VAL A 46 16.01 -4.24 -18.68
CA VAL A 46 15.83 -3.29 -17.56
C VAL A 46 14.34 -3.13 -17.23
N VAL A 47 13.49 -2.92 -18.25
CA VAL A 47 12.04 -2.77 -18.08
C VAL A 47 11.44 -4.05 -17.50
N GLU A 48 11.80 -5.22 -18.03
CA GLU A 48 11.34 -6.51 -17.53
C GLU A 48 11.75 -6.71 -16.05
N THR A 49 13.01 -6.40 -15.73
CA THR A 49 13.54 -6.50 -14.36
C THR A 49 12.80 -5.60 -13.37
N LEU A 50 12.56 -4.33 -13.74
CA LEU A 50 11.80 -3.41 -12.89
C LEU A 50 10.32 -3.81 -12.78
N SER A 51 9.72 -4.24 -13.88
CA SER A 51 8.32 -4.68 -13.90
C SER A 51 8.08 -5.95 -13.08
N SER A 52 9.03 -6.88 -13.07
CA SER A 52 8.93 -8.08 -12.22
C SER A 52 8.90 -7.75 -10.73
N ARG A 53 9.52 -6.63 -10.33
CA ARG A 53 9.57 -6.20 -8.93
C ARG A 53 8.48 -5.19 -8.58
N TYR A 54 8.21 -4.22 -9.46
CA TYR A 54 7.35 -3.07 -9.18
C TYR A 54 6.01 -3.09 -9.93
N GLY A 55 5.73 -4.15 -10.70
CA GLY A 55 4.51 -4.32 -11.47
C GLY A 55 4.55 -3.63 -12.83
N GLU A 56 3.38 -3.45 -13.46
CA GLU A 56 3.30 -2.82 -14.76
C GLU A 56 3.54 -1.30 -14.68
N PRO A 57 4.42 -0.74 -15.55
CA PRO A 57 4.70 0.68 -15.55
C PRO A 57 3.59 1.50 -16.20
N PHE A 58 3.53 2.77 -15.86
CA PHE A 58 2.94 3.79 -16.72
C PHE A 58 3.86 4.01 -17.93
N GLY A 59 3.28 4.20 -19.09
CA GLY A 59 4.02 4.40 -20.34
C GLY A 59 3.32 3.79 -21.54
N GLY A 60 3.94 3.84 -22.72
CA GLY A 60 3.30 3.37 -23.93
C GLY A 60 2.08 4.22 -24.32
N THR A 61 0.88 3.69 -24.11
CA THR A 61 -0.40 4.39 -24.34
C THR A 61 -0.86 5.22 -23.15
N ASP A 62 -0.35 4.96 -21.96
CA ASP A 62 -0.73 5.66 -20.74
C ASP A 62 0.07 6.96 -20.60
N ARG A 63 -0.60 8.00 -20.10
CA ARG A 63 0.07 9.25 -19.80
C ARG A 63 1.00 9.07 -18.62
N LEU A 64 2.28 9.40 -18.81
CA LEU A 64 3.25 9.44 -17.73
C LEU A 64 2.85 10.50 -16.68
N PRO A 65 3.14 10.24 -15.39
CA PRO A 65 3.00 11.26 -14.36
C PRO A 65 3.97 12.43 -14.60
N PRO A 66 3.74 13.60 -13.99
CA PRO A 66 4.73 14.67 -14.01
C PRO A 66 5.99 14.21 -13.26
N LEU A 67 7.09 14.10 -13.98
CA LEU A 67 8.38 13.64 -13.48
C LEU A 67 9.40 14.78 -13.52
N PRO A 68 10.37 14.82 -12.57
CA PRO A 68 11.53 15.71 -12.67
C PRO A 68 12.28 15.50 -14.01
N LEU A 69 13.00 16.54 -14.45
CA LEU A 69 13.87 16.50 -15.64
C LEU A 69 13.14 16.16 -16.96
N SER A 70 11.82 16.32 -17.03
CA SER A 70 11.06 16.01 -18.26
C SER A 70 11.44 16.88 -19.48
N GLY A 71 12.20 17.97 -19.28
CA GLY A 71 12.79 18.77 -20.37
C GLY A 71 14.15 18.25 -20.88
N GLU A 72 14.83 17.40 -20.09
CA GLU A 72 16.19 16.91 -20.36
C GLU A 72 16.21 15.40 -20.65
N VAL A 73 15.23 14.68 -20.12
CA VAL A 73 15.08 13.24 -20.25
C VAL A 73 13.74 12.90 -20.91
N ASP A 74 13.79 12.08 -21.95
CA ASP A 74 12.62 11.46 -22.55
C ASP A 74 12.22 10.24 -21.71
N TRP A 75 11.40 10.49 -20.67
CA TRP A 75 10.87 9.42 -19.82
C TRP A 75 9.89 8.56 -20.62
N ARG A 76 10.00 7.24 -20.47
CA ARG A 76 9.18 6.27 -21.22
C ARG A 76 8.35 5.37 -20.33
N TYR A 77 8.86 5.10 -19.13
CA TYR A 77 8.24 4.21 -18.16
C TYR A 77 8.35 4.81 -16.76
N ALA A 78 7.31 4.62 -15.94
CA ALA A 78 7.31 5.02 -14.55
C ALA A 78 6.54 4.00 -13.72
N TRP A 79 7.13 3.56 -12.61
CA TRP A 79 6.53 2.67 -11.63
C TRP A 79 6.26 3.43 -10.34
N PRO A 80 5.03 3.42 -9.83
CA PRO A 80 4.76 3.92 -8.49
C PRO A 80 5.17 2.86 -7.47
N PHE A 81 5.96 3.24 -6.49
CA PHE A 81 6.30 2.38 -5.36
C PHE A 81 6.46 3.22 -4.11
N SER A 82 5.71 2.90 -3.03
CA SER A 82 5.68 3.74 -1.85
C SER A 82 5.38 5.20 -2.24
N ASN A 83 6.00 6.17 -1.58
CA ASN A 83 5.91 7.59 -1.92
C ASN A 83 6.92 8.02 -3.02
N ARG A 84 7.35 7.10 -3.86
CA ARG A 84 8.36 7.31 -4.90
C ARG A 84 7.85 6.94 -6.30
N TRP A 85 8.49 7.53 -7.29
CA TRP A 85 8.47 7.06 -8.67
C TRP A 85 9.82 6.45 -9.00
N VAL A 86 9.81 5.29 -9.64
CA VAL A 86 10.96 4.79 -10.40
C VAL A 86 10.70 5.14 -11.85
N ALA A 87 11.54 5.94 -12.48
CA ALA A 87 11.34 6.35 -13.85
C ALA A 87 12.54 5.92 -14.72
N PHE A 88 12.23 5.42 -15.91
CA PHE A 88 13.21 4.97 -16.89
C PHE A 88 12.95 5.60 -18.26
N GLY A 89 14.01 6.07 -18.89
CA GLY A 89 13.93 6.77 -20.16
C GLY A 89 15.29 6.93 -20.83
N ARG A 90 15.44 7.98 -21.64
CA ARG A 90 16.67 8.33 -22.34
C ARG A 90 17.04 9.78 -22.10
N SER A 91 18.27 10.04 -21.70
CA SER A 91 18.85 11.38 -21.57
C SER A 91 19.61 11.76 -22.83
N GLY A 92 19.57 13.07 -23.17
CA GLY A 92 20.30 13.63 -24.30
C GLY A 92 19.65 13.38 -25.66
N GLN A 93 20.21 14.03 -26.67
CA GLN A 93 19.81 13.90 -28.08
C GLN A 93 21.00 13.49 -28.93
N GLY A 94 20.78 12.69 -29.99
CA GLY A 94 21.82 12.25 -30.92
C GLY A 94 22.72 11.14 -30.36
N GLU A 95 24.00 11.13 -30.78
CA GLU A 95 24.98 10.08 -30.44
C GLU A 95 25.35 10.01 -28.95
N GLY A 96 25.01 11.05 -28.16
CA GLY A 96 25.18 11.09 -26.70
C GLY A 96 23.99 10.58 -25.89
N ALA A 97 22.90 10.19 -26.56
CA ALA A 97 21.69 9.72 -25.87
C ALA A 97 21.93 8.37 -25.20
N GLY A 98 21.76 8.31 -23.88
CA GLY A 98 21.94 7.12 -23.05
C GLY A 98 20.69 6.77 -22.23
N PRO A 99 20.63 5.54 -21.69
CA PRO A 99 19.58 5.18 -20.78
C PRO A 99 19.67 6.03 -19.50
N ALA A 100 18.53 6.45 -18.99
CA ALA A 100 18.39 7.20 -17.75
C ALA A 100 17.45 6.48 -16.80
N LEU A 101 17.86 6.36 -15.53
CA LEU A 101 17.06 5.79 -14.45
C LEU A 101 17.03 6.79 -13.28
N MET A 102 15.86 7.01 -12.73
CA MET A 102 15.66 7.96 -11.64
C MET A 102 14.72 7.39 -10.59
N VAL A 103 14.99 7.69 -9.35
CA VAL A 103 14.02 7.60 -8.26
C VAL A 103 13.65 9.00 -7.83
N ALA A 104 12.37 9.33 -7.78
CA ALA A 104 11.86 10.66 -7.46
C ALA A 104 10.72 10.60 -6.44
N LEU A 105 10.55 11.68 -5.67
CA LEU A 105 9.41 11.86 -4.79
C LEU A 105 8.10 11.88 -5.59
N ARG A 106 7.12 11.16 -5.11
CA ARG A 106 5.77 11.15 -5.67
C ARG A 106 4.93 12.21 -4.96
N SER A 107 4.77 13.35 -5.60
CA SER A 107 3.99 14.47 -5.07
C SER A 107 2.58 14.56 -5.63
N THR A 108 2.24 13.69 -6.57
CA THR A 108 0.92 13.69 -7.25
C THR A 108 0.26 12.33 -7.09
N PRO A 109 -1.08 12.30 -6.92
CA PRO A 109 -1.84 11.06 -6.92
C PRO A 109 -1.65 10.29 -8.23
N VAL A 110 -1.73 8.97 -8.16
CA VAL A 110 -1.89 8.13 -9.35
C VAL A 110 -3.31 8.33 -9.84
N THR A 111 -3.52 9.23 -10.80
CA THR A 111 -4.86 9.53 -11.31
C THR A 111 -5.16 8.68 -12.54
N LYS A 112 -5.95 7.63 -12.36
CA LYS A 112 -6.73 7.03 -13.44
C LYS A 112 -8.17 7.53 -13.27
N GLN A 113 -8.82 7.97 -14.37
CA GLN A 113 -10.25 8.23 -14.33
C GLN A 113 -10.97 6.90 -14.19
N LEU A 114 -11.58 6.69 -13.04
CA LEU A 114 -12.33 5.47 -12.76
C LEU A 114 -13.82 5.72 -13.01
N PRO A 115 -14.54 4.76 -13.62
CA PRO A 115 -15.99 4.77 -13.72
C PRO A 115 -16.65 4.93 -12.34
N ALA A 116 -17.87 5.43 -12.30
CA ALA A 116 -18.60 5.65 -11.04
C ALA A 116 -18.89 4.32 -10.31
N GLU A 117 -19.10 3.26 -11.06
CA GLU A 117 -19.38 1.90 -10.60
C GLU A 117 -18.14 1.13 -10.12
N THR A 118 -16.94 1.72 -10.21
CA THR A 118 -15.69 1.10 -9.74
C THR A 118 -15.79 0.73 -8.27
N SER A 119 -15.44 -0.50 -7.93
CA SER A 119 -15.42 -1.00 -6.55
C SER A 119 -14.42 -0.23 -5.67
N TRP A 120 -14.64 -0.27 -4.35
CA TRP A 120 -13.73 0.40 -3.41
C TRP A 120 -12.33 -0.20 -3.44
N LEU A 121 -12.19 -1.50 -3.68
CA LEU A 121 -10.90 -2.17 -3.88
C LEU A 121 -10.16 -1.61 -5.10
N GLU A 122 -10.83 -1.51 -6.24
CA GLU A 122 -10.23 -0.95 -7.46
C GLU A 122 -9.84 0.52 -7.27
N ARG A 123 -10.59 1.28 -6.47
CA ARG A 123 -10.25 2.66 -6.08
C ARG A 123 -9.00 2.70 -5.22
N LEU A 124 -8.84 1.78 -4.25
CA LEU A 124 -7.63 1.65 -3.43
C LEU A 124 -6.41 1.30 -4.30
N ILE A 125 -6.55 0.33 -5.20
CA ILE A 125 -5.50 -0.04 -6.16
C ILE A 125 -5.10 1.17 -7.00
N ALA A 126 -6.07 1.91 -7.52
CA ALA A 126 -5.80 3.07 -8.37
C ALA A 126 -5.14 4.23 -7.61
N VAL A 127 -5.61 4.55 -6.40
CA VAL A 127 -5.08 5.70 -5.64
C VAL A 127 -3.69 5.43 -5.09
N THR A 128 -3.37 4.17 -4.78
CA THR A 128 -2.04 3.75 -4.33
C THR A 128 -1.09 3.50 -5.49
N GLY A 129 -1.61 3.27 -6.70
CA GLY A 129 -0.83 2.83 -7.85
C GLY A 129 -0.27 1.42 -7.67
N TRP A 130 -0.88 0.63 -6.79
CA TRP A 130 -0.48 -0.74 -6.54
C TRP A 130 -0.78 -1.63 -7.73
N THR A 131 0.12 -2.54 -8.04
CA THR A 131 -0.15 -3.65 -8.97
C THR A 131 -0.36 -4.90 -8.15
N PRO A 132 -1.57 -5.47 -8.13
CA PRO A 132 -1.83 -6.70 -7.41
C PRO A 132 -0.87 -7.80 -7.84
N ARG A 133 -0.33 -8.52 -6.86
CA ARG A 133 0.52 -9.68 -7.08
C ARG A 133 -0.29 -10.91 -6.74
N THR A 134 0.07 -12.04 -7.35
CA THR A 134 -0.46 -13.32 -6.89
C THR A 134 0.14 -13.59 -5.51
N ALA A 135 -0.56 -13.14 -4.47
CA ALA A 135 -0.22 -13.50 -3.10
C ALA A 135 -0.35 -15.03 -2.93
N GLY A 136 0.36 -15.59 -1.96
CA GLY A 136 0.14 -17.00 -1.58
C GLY A 136 -1.35 -17.24 -1.33
N GLN A 137 -1.86 -18.38 -1.78
CA GLN A 137 -3.27 -18.71 -1.63
C GLN A 137 -3.62 -18.83 -0.15
N VAL A 138 -4.52 -17.98 0.34
CA VAL A 138 -5.05 -18.06 1.71
C VAL A 138 -6.07 -19.17 1.79
N ASP A 139 -5.95 -20.06 2.76
CA ASP A 139 -6.99 -21.04 3.07
C ASP A 139 -8.10 -20.40 3.93
N TRP A 140 -9.01 -19.70 3.24
CA TRP A 140 -10.14 -19.04 3.89
C TRP A 140 -11.02 -19.99 4.68
N ALA A 141 -11.16 -21.25 4.23
CA ALA A 141 -11.98 -22.24 4.93
C ALA A 141 -11.39 -22.59 6.30
N GLU A 142 -10.08 -22.72 6.42
CA GLU A 142 -9.39 -22.93 7.69
C GLU A 142 -9.54 -21.72 8.61
N VAL A 143 -9.27 -20.50 8.10
CA VAL A 143 -9.40 -19.26 8.87
C VAL A 143 -10.81 -19.08 9.43
N GLU A 144 -11.83 -19.20 8.57
CA GLU A 144 -13.24 -19.04 8.93
C GLU A 144 -13.72 -20.15 9.87
N SER A 145 -13.17 -21.37 9.75
CA SER A 145 -13.43 -22.46 10.69
C SER A 145 -12.90 -22.16 12.10
N ARG A 146 -11.73 -21.54 12.20
CA ARG A 146 -11.13 -21.14 13.49
C ARG A 146 -11.91 -20.00 14.15
N LEU A 147 -12.41 -19.05 13.35
CA LEU A 147 -13.26 -17.95 13.82
C LEU A 147 -14.69 -18.42 14.13
N GLY A 148 -15.15 -19.51 13.52
CA GLY A 148 -16.54 -19.97 13.61
C GLY A 148 -17.53 -19.08 12.85
N THR A 149 -17.04 -18.21 11.97
CA THR A 149 -17.85 -17.31 11.12
C THR A 149 -17.10 -16.98 9.84
N PRO A 150 -17.82 -16.75 8.71
CA PRO A 150 -17.18 -16.21 7.52
C PRO A 150 -16.71 -14.76 7.73
N LEU A 151 -15.73 -14.37 6.92
CA LEU A 151 -15.20 -13.00 6.89
C LEU A 151 -15.79 -12.19 5.73
N PRO A 152 -15.81 -10.84 5.83
CA PRO A 152 -16.28 -9.98 4.75
C PRO A 152 -15.56 -10.23 3.43
N SER A 153 -16.32 -10.30 2.34
CA SER A 153 -15.79 -10.61 1.01
C SER A 153 -14.83 -9.52 0.50
N ASP A 154 -15.07 -8.26 0.84
CA ASP A 154 -14.22 -7.13 0.48
C ASP A 154 -12.87 -7.16 1.21
N TYR A 155 -12.83 -7.63 2.46
CA TYR A 155 -11.58 -7.86 3.18
C TYR A 155 -10.78 -9.01 2.54
N LYS A 156 -11.45 -10.13 2.19
CA LYS A 156 -10.76 -11.23 1.49
C LYS A 156 -10.13 -10.74 0.19
N ALA A 157 -10.88 -9.99 -0.60
CA ALA A 157 -10.38 -9.40 -1.83
C ALA A 157 -9.25 -8.38 -1.60
N LEU A 158 -9.29 -7.62 -0.49
CA LEU A 158 -8.23 -6.70 -0.09
C LEU A 158 -6.92 -7.46 0.19
N ILE A 159 -6.98 -8.54 0.98
CA ILE A 159 -5.83 -9.39 1.29
C ILE A 159 -5.26 -10.05 0.03
N GLU A 160 -6.12 -10.56 -0.85
CA GLU A 160 -5.70 -11.19 -2.11
C GLU A 160 -5.02 -10.20 -3.07
N ALA A 161 -5.45 -8.94 -3.06
CA ALA A 161 -4.89 -7.91 -3.93
C ALA A 161 -3.60 -7.28 -3.40
N PHE A 162 -3.50 -7.06 -2.10
CA PHE A 162 -2.40 -6.32 -1.48
C PHE A 162 -1.43 -7.22 -0.70
N GLY A 163 -1.92 -8.24 -0.01
CA GLY A 163 -1.10 -9.08 0.87
C GLY A 163 -0.73 -8.37 2.16
N ASN A 164 0.40 -8.78 2.76
CA ASN A 164 0.93 -8.23 4.00
C ASN A 164 1.64 -6.89 3.75
N GLY A 165 1.18 -5.84 4.40
CA GLY A 165 1.80 -4.53 4.25
C GLY A 165 1.03 -3.38 4.89
N MET A 166 1.46 -2.17 4.57
CA MET A 166 0.96 -0.94 5.18
C MET A 166 0.52 0.08 4.13
N PHE A 167 -0.61 0.72 4.37
CA PHE A 167 -1.07 1.87 3.59
C PHE A 167 -0.48 3.16 4.18
N ASP A 168 0.12 3.98 3.32
CA ASP A 168 0.78 5.24 3.67
C ASP A 168 1.87 5.13 4.76
N GLY A 169 2.40 3.91 4.99
CA GLY A 169 3.29 3.62 6.10
C GLY A 169 2.64 3.80 7.48
N PHE A 170 1.33 3.80 7.55
CA PHE A 170 0.59 4.11 8.78
C PHE A 170 -0.47 3.07 9.14
N HIS A 171 -1.23 2.56 8.19
CA HIS A 171 -2.27 1.55 8.42
C HIS A 171 -1.80 0.15 8.06
N CYS A 172 -1.82 -0.75 9.02
CA CYS A 172 -1.53 -2.17 8.86
C CYS A 172 -2.83 -2.98 8.84
N VAL A 173 -3.20 -3.52 7.69
CA VAL A 173 -4.33 -4.47 7.61
C VAL A 173 -3.85 -5.81 8.13
N PHE A 174 -4.57 -6.39 9.07
CA PHE A 174 -4.21 -7.68 9.66
C PHE A 174 -4.34 -8.80 8.64
N MET A 175 -3.30 -9.61 8.56
CA MET A 175 -3.39 -10.86 7.81
C MET A 175 -4.37 -11.82 8.50
N PRO A 176 -4.97 -12.79 7.78
CA PRO A 176 -6.02 -13.65 8.32
C PRO A 176 -5.65 -14.34 9.65
N ASP A 177 -4.42 -14.82 9.78
CA ASP A 177 -3.92 -15.40 11.03
C ASP A 177 -3.84 -14.40 12.19
N ASP A 178 -3.55 -13.13 11.87
CA ASP A 178 -3.46 -12.08 12.88
C ASP A 178 -4.86 -11.62 13.33
N VAL A 179 -5.85 -11.64 12.41
CA VAL A 179 -7.28 -11.45 12.78
C VAL A 179 -7.69 -12.50 13.80
N VAL A 180 -7.39 -13.78 13.55
CA VAL A 180 -7.72 -14.88 14.48
C VAL A 180 -7.03 -14.69 15.82
N LYS A 181 -5.70 -14.48 15.82
CA LYS A 181 -4.91 -14.31 17.06
C LYS A 181 -5.37 -13.11 17.89
N SER A 182 -5.65 -11.98 17.20
CA SER A 182 -6.10 -10.75 17.88
C SER A 182 -7.49 -10.92 18.46
N ALA A 183 -8.42 -11.53 17.75
CA ALA A 183 -9.75 -11.83 18.24
C ALA A 183 -9.72 -12.77 19.46
N GLU A 184 -8.89 -13.83 19.42
CA GLU A 184 -8.68 -14.73 20.56
C GLU A 184 -8.06 -14.01 21.77
N LEU A 185 -7.13 -13.09 21.52
CA LEU A 185 -6.49 -12.31 22.57
C LEU A 185 -7.48 -11.35 23.24
N GLU A 186 -8.23 -10.59 22.45
CA GLU A 186 -9.23 -9.66 22.97
C GLU A 186 -10.33 -10.38 23.75
N ALA A 187 -10.80 -11.52 23.24
CA ALA A 187 -11.78 -12.36 23.94
C ALA A 187 -11.27 -12.84 25.33
N ARG A 188 -9.99 -13.18 25.44
CA ARG A 188 -9.36 -13.61 26.71
C ARG A 188 -9.16 -12.44 27.68
N LEU A 189 -8.78 -11.28 27.17
CA LEU A 189 -8.50 -10.11 27.99
C LEU A 189 -9.77 -9.40 28.43
N GLY A 190 -10.91 -9.64 27.74
CA GLY A 190 -12.16 -8.96 28.00
C GLY A 190 -12.05 -7.44 27.79
N GLN A 191 -11.22 -7.00 26.86
CA GLN A 191 -10.86 -5.58 26.67
C GLN A 191 -12.01 -4.69 26.27
N ALA A 192 -13.10 -5.25 25.82
CA ALA A 192 -14.31 -4.48 25.53
C ALA A 192 -15.09 -4.05 26.80
N LEU A 193 -14.53 -4.21 27.99
CA LEU A 193 -15.19 -3.80 29.25
C LEU A 193 -15.54 -2.31 29.30
N TRP A 194 -14.95 -1.50 28.45
CA TRP A 194 -15.12 -0.04 28.36
C TRP A 194 -15.75 0.42 27.04
N GLU A 195 -15.91 -0.51 26.10
CA GLU A 195 -16.58 -0.23 24.81
C GLU A 195 -18.05 -0.60 24.88
N PRO A 196 -18.93 0.07 24.09
CA PRO A 196 -20.34 -0.27 24.03
C PRO A 196 -20.61 -1.65 23.43
N HIS A 197 -19.60 -2.29 22.86
CA HIS A 197 -19.66 -3.59 22.23
C HIS A 197 -18.79 -4.61 22.95
N PRO A 198 -19.25 -5.86 23.15
CA PRO A 198 -18.44 -6.91 23.74
C PRO A 198 -17.33 -7.35 22.74
N PRO A 199 -16.30 -8.08 23.19
CA PRO A 199 -15.37 -8.70 22.25
C PRO A 199 -16.05 -9.82 21.45
N PHE A 200 -15.62 -10.05 20.22
CA PHE A 200 -15.94 -11.27 19.48
C PHE A 200 -15.48 -12.51 20.28
N PRO A 201 -16.21 -13.67 20.31
CA PRO A 201 -17.34 -14.03 19.41
C PRO A 201 -18.76 -13.70 19.95
N ALA A 202 -18.89 -12.83 20.92
CA ALA A 202 -20.22 -12.42 21.34
C ALA A 202 -20.99 -11.77 20.17
N SER A 203 -22.33 -11.94 20.16
CA SER A 203 -23.16 -11.30 19.13
C SER A 203 -23.05 -9.79 19.20
N GLY A 204 -22.78 -9.12 18.08
CA GLY A 204 -22.47 -7.70 18.02
C GLY A 204 -21.11 -7.35 18.60
N GLY A 205 -20.23 -8.33 18.74
CA GLY A 205 -18.90 -8.15 19.26
C GLY A 205 -17.92 -7.52 18.28
N LEU A 206 -16.85 -6.96 18.80
CA LEU A 206 -15.79 -6.36 18.03
C LEU A 206 -14.79 -7.42 17.55
N MET A 207 -14.56 -7.47 16.23
CA MET A 207 -13.54 -8.32 15.62
C MET A 207 -12.49 -7.43 14.97
N PRO A 208 -11.21 -7.43 15.42
CA PRO A 208 -10.17 -6.56 14.91
C PRO A 208 -9.73 -6.99 13.50
N TRP A 209 -9.44 -6.02 12.61
CA TRP A 209 -8.99 -6.29 11.25
C TRP A 209 -7.88 -5.36 10.74
N MET A 210 -7.62 -4.26 11.44
CA MET A 210 -6.58 -3.29 11.07
C MET A 210 -6.11 -2.54 12.32
N SER A 211 -4.87 -2.10 12.31
CA SER A 211 -4.32 -1.14 13.28
C SER A 211 -3.56 -0.03 12.57
N ASN A 212 -3.14 0.97 13.33
CA ASN A 212 -2.25 2.01 12.83
C ASN A 212 -1.04 2.21 13.77
N GLU A 213 -0.08 3.03 13.33
CA GLU A 213 1.14 3.38 14.09
C GLU A 213 0.87 4.05 15.44
N HIS A 214 -0.34 4.56 15.67
CA HIS A 214 -0.77 5.12 16.96
C HIS A 214 -1.48 4.09 17.86
N GLU A 215 -1.30 2.78 17.57
CA GLU A 215 -1.90 1.67 18.32
C GLU A 215 -3.43 1.68 18.31
N GLN A 216 -4.07 2.46 17.44
CA GLN A 216 -5.51 2.46 17.29
C GLN A 216 -5.94 1.23 16.50
N THR A 217 -6.92 0.49 17.01
CA THR A 217 -7.44 -0.72 16.39
C THR A 217 -8.79 -0.44 15.72
N PHE A 218 -8.99 -1.05 14.57
CA PHE A 218 -10.20 -0.98 13.76
C PHE A 218 -10.86 -2.34 13.75
N HIS A 219 -12.16 -2.37 13.98
CA HIS A 219 -12.92 -3.59 14.15
C HIS A 219 -14.10 -3.64 13.19
N TRP A 220 -14.64 -4.83 12.98
CA TRP A 220 -16.01 -5.00 12.56
C TRP A 220 -16.90 -5.19 13.78
N ILE A 221 -18.12 -4.66 13.74
CA ILE A 221 -19.18 -5.07 14.66
C ILE A 221 -19.85 -6.30 14.04
N THR A 222 -19.67 -7.47 14.66
CA THR A 222 -20.19 -8.75 14.13
C THR A 222 -21.70 -8.88 14.37
N GLU A 223 -22.47 -7.99 13.76
CA GLU A 223 -23.93 -7.94 13.86
C GLU A 223 -24.62 -8.56 12.65
N GLY A 224 -25.58 -9.43 12.92
CA GLY A 224 -26.31 -10.14 11.86
C GLY A 224 -25.51 -11.29 11.21
N PRO A 225 -26.16 -12.08 10.33
CA PRO A 225 -25.60 -13.27 9.76
C PRO A 225 -24.74 -13.03 8.51
N ASP A 226 -24.77 -11.83 7.94
CA ASP A 226 -24.10 -11.48 6.70
C ASP A 226 -22.86 -10.60 7.00
N PRO A 227 -21.64 -11.17 6.90
CA PRO A 227 -20.43 -10.43 7.22
C PRO A 227 -20.17 -9.26 6.26
N ASP A 228 -20.67 -9.29 5.03
CA ASP A 228 -20.53 -8.19 4.07
C ASP A 228 -21.33 -6.93 4.48
N ARG A 229 -22.13 -7.04 5.52
CA ARG A 229 -22.91 -5.94 6.08
C ARG A 229 -22.42 -5.49 7.46
N TRP A 230 -21.35 -6.09 7.98
CA TRP A 230 -20.79 -5.66 9.25
C TRP A 230 -20.20 -4.25 9.13
N PRO A 231 -20.62 -3.31 9.97
CA PRO A 231 -20.06 -1.97 9.97
C PRO A 231 -18.66 -1.97 10.56
N VAL A 232 -17.87 -0.99 10.15
CA VAL A 232 -16.57 -0.71 10.75
C VAL A 232 -16.75 0.07 12.04
N TYR A 233 -16.01 -0.29 13.07
CA TYR A 233 -15.92 0.42 14.33
C TYR A 233 -14.49 0.80 14.64
N VAL A 234 -14.27 2.04 15.02
CA VAL A 234 -12.96 2.54 15.40
C VAL A 234 -12.98 2.86 16.88
N VAL A 235 -12.12 2.19 17.64
CA VAL A 235 -11.98 2.42 19.07
C VAL A 235 -11.39 3.81 19.31
N GLY A 236 -12.03 4.58 20.16
CA GLY A 236 -11.54 5.90 20.57
C GLY A 236 -10.51 5.81 21.69
N ALA A 237 -9.83 6.94 21.94
CA ALA A 237 -8.92 7.07 23.09
C ALA A 237 -9.65 7.06 24.44
N GLU A 238 -10.92 7.43 24.43
CA GLU A 238 -11.82 7.43 25.61
C GLU A 238 -12.96 6.44 25.35
N PRO A 239 -13.52 5.81 26.41
CA PRO A 239 -14.56 4.78 26.29
C PRO A 239 -15.81 5.17 25.47
N GLU A 240 -16.13 6.46 25.44
CA GLU A 240 -17.32 7.00 24.75
C GLU A 240 -16.97 7.61 23.37
N ALA A 241 -15.70 7.55 22.97
CA ALA A 241 -15.18 8.20 21.76
C ALA A 241 -15.09 7.26 20.55
N GLY A 242 -15.63 6.05 20.64
CA GLY A 242 -15.66 5.13 19.51
C GLY A 242 -16.63 5.57 18.42
N HIS A 243 -16.29 5.28 17.18
CA HIS A 243 -17.04 5.70 16.00
C HIS A 243 -17.46 4.49 15.17
N ARG A 244 -18.76 4.41 14.88
CA ARG A 244 -19.33 3.44 13.95
C ARG A 244 -19.46 4.04 12.56
N PHE A 245 -19.08 3.25 11.54
CA PHE A 245 -19.21 3.58 10.12
C PHE A 245 -19.98 2.47 9.40
N ASP A 246 -21.14 2.79 8.87
CA ASP A 246 -21.97 1.85 8.11
C ASP A 246 -21.42 1.71 6.68
N CYS A 247 -20.24 1.15 6.56
CA CYS A 247 -19.53 0.93 5.30
C CYS A 247 -18.65 -0.33 5.38
N THR A 248 -18.16 -0.81 4.24
CA THR A 248 -17.26 -1.95 4.16
C THR A 248 -15.82 -1.56 4.56
N ALA A 249 -14.95 -2.55 4.80
CA ALA A 249 -13.56 -2.31 5.18
C ALA A 249 -12.79 -1.55 4.09
N THR A 250 -12.96 -1.94 2.82
CA THR A 250 -12.31 -1.26 1.70
C THR A 250 -12.83 0.15 1.48
N GLU A 251 -14.13 0.39 1.67
CA GLU A 251 -14.71 1.72 1.62
C GLU A 251 -14.16 2.62 2.73
N TYR A 252 -14.15 2.09 3.96
CA TYR A 252 -13.60 2.81 5.12
C TYR A 252 -12.16 3.23 4.85
N LEU A 253 -11.30 2.27 4.48
CA LEU A 253 -9.88 2.52 4.25
C LEU A 253 -9.67 3.56 3.14
N PHE A 254 -10.38 3.43 2.01
CA PHE A 254 -10.30 4.41 0.92
C PHE A 254 -10.67 5.82 1.38
N ARG A 255 -11.81 5.96 2.09
CA ARG A 255 -12.28 7.25 2.59
C ARG A 255 -11.33 7.83 3.64
N HIS A 256 -10.85 6.99 4.55
CA HIS A 256 -9.92 7.42 5.59
C HIS A 256 -8.60 7.96 5.00
N LEU A 257 -8.08 7.36 3.95
CA LEU A 257 -6.88 7.85 3.26
C LEU A 257 -7.13 9.15 2.48
N THR A 258 -8.28 9.27 1.81
CA THR A 258 -8.50 10.30 0.78
C THR A 258 -9.37 11.46 1.20
N ASP A 259 -10.26 11.28 2.18
CA ASP A 259 -11.18 12.31 2.64
C ASP A 259 -10.57 13.12 3.81
N ARG A 260 -10.22 14.37 3.52
CA ARG A 260 -9.69 15.29 4.53
C ARG A 260 -10.69 15.71 5.61
N LEU A 261 -11.97 15.46 5.37
CA LEU A 261 -13.04 15.76 6.30
C LEU A 261 -13.53 14.49 7.03
N HIS A 262 -12.77 13.40 6.92
CA HIS A 262 -13.08 12.16 7.62
C HIS A 262 -13.19 12.41 9.14
N PRO A 263 -14.23 11.89 9.83
CA PRO A 263 -14.45 12.13 11.27
C PRO A 263 -13.25 11.76 12.15
N ILE A 264 -12.48 10.75 11.73
CA ILE A 264 -11.22 10.38 12.34
C ILE A 264 -10.12 10.92 11.44
N PRO A 265 -9.39 11.97 11.84
CA PRO A 265 -8.39 12.58 10.98
C PRO A 265 -7.13 11.71 10.88
N MET A 266 -6.55 11.65 9.70
CA MET A 266 -5.18 11.17 9.51
C MET A 266 -4.19 12.17 10.15
N PRO A 267 -3.11 11.70 10.80
CA PRO A 267 -2.10 12.59 11.36
C PRO A 267 -1.39 13.40 10.27
N VAL A 268 -1.26 12.84 9.08
CA VAL A 268 -0.70 13.49 7.89
C VAL A 268 -1.58 13.18 6.68
N HIS A 269 -1.97 14.23 5.96
CA HIS A 269 -2.70 14.08 4.69
C HIS A 269 -1.72 14.09 3.52
N PHE A 270 -1.44 12.92 2.99
CA PHE A 270 -0.62 12.77 1.80
C PHE A 270 -1.39 13.20 0.54
N ARG A 271 -0.67 13.75 -0.43
CA ARG A 271 -1.22 14.05 -1.76
C ARG A 271 -1.22 12.82 -2.67
N ALA A 272 -0.32 11.88 -2.40
CA ALA A 272 -0.19 10.64 -3.11
C ALA A 272 -0.13 9.50 -2.09
N HIS A 273 -1.06 8.55 -2.22
CA HIS A 273 -1.15 7.38 -1.34
C HIS A 273 -0.34 6.23 -1.92
N TRP A 274 0.10 5.30 -1.07
CA TRP A 274 0.88 4.14 -1.48
C TRP A 274 0.56 2.93 -0.61
N PHE A 275 0.95 1.76 -1.10
CA PHE A 275 1.02 0.54 -0.31
C PHE A 275 2.47 0.07 -0.24
N MET A 276 2.93 -0.27 0.94
CA MET A 276 4.24 -0.84 1.21
C MET A 276 4.09 -2.32 1.51
N ASP A 277 4.61 -3.18 0.62
CA ASP A 277 4.63 -4.62 0.82
C ASP A 277 5.69 -5.00 1.86
N CYS A 278 5.27 -5.60 2.96
CA CYS A 278 6.13 -6.06 4.04
C CYS A 278 6.52 -7.55 3.91
N SER A 279 6.02 -8.27 2.91
CA SER A 279 6.30 -9.69 2.74
C SER A 279 7.78 -9.99 2.47
N ALA A 280 8.49 -9.06 1.81
CA ALA A 280 9.91 -9.21 1.50
C ALA A 280 10.84 -9.02 2.72
N ASN A 281 10.36 -8.44 3.82
CA ASN A 281 11.17 -8.22 5.01
C ASN A 281 11.40 -9.52 5.80
N GLY A 282 10.43 -10.45 5.77
CA GLY A 282 10.58 -11.78 6.38
C GLY A 282 11.61 -12.67 5.66
N GLU A 283 11.84 -12.46 4.37
CA GLU A 283 12.87 -13.19 3.61
C GLU A 283 14.28 -12.62 3.87
N LEU A 284 14.39 -11.33 4.19
CA LEU A 284 15.67 -10.71 4.56
C LEU A 284 16.11 -11.12 5.95
N ASP A 285 15.21 -11.22 6.91
CA ASP A 285 15.51 -11.67 8.28
C ASP A 285 15.89 -13.15 8.30
N ALA A 286 15.21 -14.00 7.52
CA ALA A 286 15.54 -15.42 7.38
C ALA A 286 16.85 -15.70 6.61
N ALA A 287 17.35 -14.73 5.86
CA ALA A 287 18.63 -14.84 5.15
C ALA A 287 19.82 -14.29 5.97
N MET A 288 19.55 -13.66 7.11
CA MET A 288 20.54 -13.13 8.07
C MET A 288 20.74 -14.01 9.31
N GLU A 289 19.91 -15.03 9.53
CA GLU A 289 20.11 -16.11 10.50
C GLU A 289 20.88 -17.29 9.86
#